data_d699cdbe83d225b17d7a54c990ac4e8e
#
_entry.id   d699cdbe83d225b17d7a54c990ac4e8e
#
_cell.length_a   1.000
_cell.length_b   1.000
_cell.length_c   1.000
_cell.angle_alpha   90.00
_cell.angle_beta   90.00
_cell.angle_gamma   90.00
#
_symmetry.space_group_name_H-M   'P 1'
#
loop_
_entity.id
_entity.type
_entity.pdbx_description
1 polymer ?
#
loop_
_entity_poly.entity_id
_entity_poly.type
_entity_poly.pdbx_seq_one_letter_code
_entity_poly.pdbx_strand_id
1 'polypeptide(L)'
;MVAPECAPVAKAGGLGDVVFGLSRELEIRGHAVEIVLPKYACMRHEDVWGLQPCYHDLWVPWYSEAFHCTVYFGYVHGRKCFFIEPHPEDMFFGRDRLYGHDDDVTRFTAFSKAALEFLVKSNKRPDVIHCHDWQTGLVPVLLNEQYRAALPDQKVCYTIHNFRHQGHAGTEVLGSTNLGRPGHFLHHDRMGDDHRYGALNLMKGGIVYADSVTTVSPNHAGEARYGDGAFGLGQTLHVHQHKFQGILNGVDYDVWNPEVDPHIPAQYSAGELHGKYEDKERLRDRFWLRKSWSPIVAFVGRLDEQKGMQLVHHALFYALSRGAQFVLLGEPVHENGISRHFRHLKHHLNDNPDCHLEISYSEELAHLVYAGADMLVVPSMYEPCGLAPMVALRYGTVPVVRSVGGMVDTVFDRDYSPRPHEERNGYAFQHTDNMAIESALKRALRLWFDHPAWFRRLLTASMQSDNSWNHPGREYLSVYRQIRVA
;
A
#
# COMPACT_ATOMS: atom_id res chain seq x y z
N MET A 1 13.92 -9.56 0.43
CA MET A 1 12.97 -8.68 -0.27
C MET A 1 13.74 -7.55 -0.92
N VAL A 2 13.44 -7.21 -2.17
CA VAL A 2 14.00 -6.02 -2.85
C VAL A 2 12.85 -5.06 -3.08
N ALA A 3 12.86 -3.91 -2.44
CA ALA A 3 11.72 -3.01 -2.40
C ALA A 3 12.14 -1.53 -2.47
N PRO A 4 11.30 -0.66 -3.03
CA PRO A 4 11.55 0.78 -3.01
C PRO A 4 11.15 1.43 -1.69
N GLU A 5 10.33 0.77 -0.88
CA GLU A 5 9.81 1.28 0.40
C GLU A 5 9.87 0.23 1.51
N CYS A 6 9.98 0.71 2.75
CA CYS A 6 9.72 -0.05 3.97
C CYS A 6 9.30 0.93 5.08
N ALA A 7 8.15 0.70 5.70
CA ALA A 7 7.71 1.51 6.82
C ALA A 7 8.57 1.23 8.07
N PRO A 8 8.73 2.19 8.96
CA PRO A 8 8.42 3.60 8.82
C PRO A 8 9.54 4.41 8.14
N VAL A 9 10.68 3.79 7.81
CA VAL A 9 11.93 4.44 7.42
C VAL A 9 11.85 5.14 6.06
N ALA A 10 11.17 4.54 5.09
CA ALA A 10 10.95 5.09 3.75
C ALA A 10 9.56 4.66 3.28
N LYS A 11 8.57 5.53 3.44
CA LYS A 11 7.16 5.22 3.17
C LYS A 11 6.50 6.35 2.39
N ALA A 12 5.91 6.02 1.26
CA ALA A 12 5.04 6.90 0.49
C ALA A 12 3.61 6.33 0.36
N GLY A 13 3.44 5.02 0.58
CA GLY A 13 2.15 4.36 0.44
C GLY A 13 2.07 3.03 1.18
N GLY A 14 1.03 2.27 0.87
CA GLY A 14 0.79 0.96 1.50
C GLY A 14 1.82 -0.11 1.16
N LEU A 15 2.67 0.09 0.13
CA LEU A 15 3.76 -0.83 -0.19
C LEU A 15 4.75 -0.93 0.97
N GLY A 16 5.11 0.21 1.58
CA GLY A 16 6.00 0.23 2.75
C GLY A 16 5.45 -0.58 3.93
N ASP A 17 4.15 -0.48 4.20
CA ASP A 17 3.47 -1.25 5.24
C ASP A 17 3.49 -2.76 4.93
N VAL A 18 3.34 -3.13 3.67
CA VAL A 18 3.39 -4.54 3.24
C VAL A 18 4.77 -5.13 3.43
N VAL A 19 5.83 -4.46 2.97
CA VAL A 19 7.21 -4.94 3.14
C VAL A 19 7.54 -5.10 4.62
N PHE A 20 7.13 -4.13 5.43
CA PHE A 20 7.33 -4.13 6.88
C PHE A 20 6.56 -5.26 7.59
N GLY A 21 5.27 -5.42 7.31
CA GLY A 21 4.41 -6.42 7.97
C GLY A 21 4.70 -7.85 7.51
N LEU A 22 4.83 -8.07 6.19
CA LEU A 22 5.12 -9.40 5.64
C LEU A 22 6.49 -9.91 6.08
N SER A 23 7.53 -9.07 6.09
CA SER A 23 8.86 -9.49 6.52
C SER A 23 8.84 -10.02 7.96
N ARG A 24 8.14 -9.34 8.87
CA ARG A 24 7.98 -9.77 10.25
C ARG A 24 7.22 -11.09 10.35
N GLU A 25 6.11 -11.22 9.66
CA GLU A 25 5.30 -12.43 9.70
C GLU A 25 6.08 -13.65 9.23
N LEU A 26 6.91 -13.50 8.20
CA LEU A 26 7.78 -14.57 7.72
C LEU A 26 8.86 -14.94 8.75
N GLU A 27 9.44 -13.95 9.46
CA GLU A 27 10.42 -14.20 10.54
C GLU A 27 9.78 -14.91 11.74
N ILE A 28 8.57 -14.50 12.16
CA ILE A 28 7.80 -15.19 13.21
C ILE A 28 7.57 -16.67 12.86
N ARG A 29 7.42 -16.97 11.57
CA ARG A 29 7.25 -18.34 11.06
C ARG A 29 8.58 -19.11 10.85
N GLY A 30 9.71 -18.54 11.31
CA GLY A 30 11.02 -19.18 11.31
C GLY A 30 11.80 -19.05 10.01
N HIS A 31 11.45 -18.10 9.14
CA HIS A 31 12.19 -17.81 7.90
C HIS A 31 13.13 -16.62 8.09
N ALA A 32 14.35 -16.72 7.58
CA ALA A 32 15.28 -15.60 7.56
C ALA A 32 14.86 -14.60 6.47
N VAL A 33 14.63 -13.35 6.85
CA VAL A 33 14.26 -12.28 5.92
C VAL A 33 15.27 -11.16 5.98
N GLU A 34 15.69 -10.68 4.82
CA GLU A 34 16.50 -9.49 4.63
C GLU A 34 15.82 -8.56 3.64
N ILE A 35 15.81 -7.27 3.92
CA ILE A 35 15.20 -6.24 3.07
C ILE A 35 16.32 -5.42 2.44
N VAL A 36 16.29 -5.25 1.12
CA VAL A 36 17.20 -4.41 0.36
C VAL A 36 16.45 -3.19 -0.14
N LEU A 37 16.91 -2.00 0.23
CA LEU A 37 16.28 -0.71 -0.03
C LEU A 37 17.27 0.27 -0.67
N PRO A 38 16.83 1.27 -1.44
CA PRO A 38 17.64 2.45 -1.69
C PRO A 38 17.91 3.22 -0.38
N LYS A 39 19.11 3.77 -0.23
CA LYS A 39 19.41 4.71 0.85
C LYS A 39 18.97 6.11 0.42
N TYR A 40 17.76 6.49 0.78
CA TYR A 40 17.25 7.83 0.50
C TYR A 40 17.79 8.85 1.50
N ALA A 41 18.11 10.07 1.03
CA ALA A 41 18.47 11.17 1.94
C ALA A 41 17.28 11.60 2.82
N CYS A 42 16.06 11.48 2.29
CA CYS A 42 14.82 11.82 3.00
C CYS A 42 14.29 10.68 3.90
N MET A 43 15.01 9.58 4.07
CA MET A 43 14.56 8.50 4.96
C MET A 43 14.65 8.91 6.43
N ARG A 44 13.84 8.30 7.27
CA ARG A 44 13.83 8.53 8.72
C ARG A 44 14.95 7.73 9.36
N HIS A 45 16.11 8.37 9.51
CA HIS A 45 17.32 7.74 10.06
C HIS A 45 17.16 7.32 11.53
N GLU A 46 16.34 8.03 12.29
CA GLU A 46 16.00 7.73 13.69
C GLU A 46 15.29 6.38 13.88
N ASP A 47 14.63 5.88 12.83
CA ASP A 47 13.97 4.57 12.85
C ASP A 47 14.92 3.40 12.50
N VAL A 48 16.18 3.68 12.24
CA VAL A 48 17.19 2.66 11.91
C VAL A 48 18.19 2.50 13.04
N TRP A 49 18.09 1.40 13.75
CA TRP A 49 19.08 1.08 14.80
C TRP A 49 20.34 0.44 14.20
N GLY A 50 21.51 0.92 14.65
CA GLY A 50 22.81 0.35 14.28
C GLY A 50 23.19 0.54 12.81
N LEU A 51 22.70 1.61 12.15
CA LEU A 51 23.04 1.91 10.76
C LEU A 51 24.54 2.13 10.60
N GLN A 52 25.20 1.26 9.83
CA GLN A 52 26.63 1.33 9.57
C GLN A 52 26.98 0.76 8.19
N PRO A 53 28.05 1.23 7.54
CA PRO A 53 28.53 0.63 6.30
C PRO A 53 28.93 -0.84 6.54
N CYS A 54 28.48 -1.72 5.65
CA CYS A 54 28.80 -3.15 5.70
C CYS A 54 29.47 -3.69 4.43
N TYR A 55 29.39 -2.95 3.32
CA TYR A 55 30.07 -3.25 2.07
C TYR A 55 30.45 -1.94 1.37
N HIS A 56 31.75 -1.65 1.25
CA HIS A 56 32.24 -0.34 0.80
C HIS A 56 32.46 -0.24 -0.70
N ASP A 57 32.82 -1.32 -1.37
CA ASP A 57 33.30 -1.30 -2.75
C ASP A 57 32.38 -2.06 -3.69
N LEU A 58 31.08 -1.71 -3.69
CA LEU A 58 30.11 -2.28 -4.63
C LEU A 58 30.15 -1.51 -5.95
N TRP A 59 30.93 -2.03 -6.91
CA TRP A 59 30.95 -1.51 -8.27
C TRP A 59 29.88 -2.16 -9.13
N VAL A 60 29.01 -1.35 -9.73
CA VAL A 60 27.87 -1.78 -10.54
C VAL A 60 28.14 -1.41 -12.00
N PRO A 61 28.25 -2.39 -12.92
CA PRO A 61 28.43 -2.11 -14.34
C PRO A 61 27.29 -1.28 -14.91
N TRP A 62 27.61 -0.17 -15.58
CA TRP A 62 26.66 0.81 -16.07
C TRP A 62 27.14 1.42 -17.38
N TYR A 63 26.42 1.20 -18.49
CA TYR A 63 26.91 1.45 -19.84
C TYR A 63 28.28 0.79 -20.08
N SER A 64 29.25 1.54 -20.57
CA SER A 64 30.64 1.10 -20.76
C SER A 64 31.53 1.26 -19.52
N GLU A 65 30.97 1.75 -18.42
CA GLU A 65 31.63 2.10 -17.18
C GLU A 65 31.04 1.34 -15.99
N ALA A 66 31.24 1.85 -14.79
CA ALA A 66 30.59 1.39 -13.57
C ALA A 66 30.37 2.56 -12.61
N PHE A 67 29.30 2.53 -11.82
CA PHE A 67 29.15 3.43 -10.68
C PHE A 67 29.46 2.69 -9.38
N HIS A 68 29.92 3.45 -8.39
CA HIS A 68 30.26 2.93 -7.08
C HIS A 68 29.07 3.05 -6.12
N CYS A 69 28.87 2.05 -5.25
CA CYS A 69 27.91 2.09 -4.17
C CYS A 69 28.58 1.72 -2.83
N THR A 70 28.07 2.31 -1.77
CA THR A 70 28.23 1.81 -0.39
C THR A 70 26.94 1.15 0.05
N VAL A 71 27.03 -0.02 0.69
CA VAL A 71 25.87 -0.67 1.29
C VAL A 71 25.96 -0.53 2.80
N TYR A 72 24.88 -0.05 3.39
CA TYR A 72 24.74 0.07 4.84
C TYR A 72 23.83 -1.05 5.35
N PHE A 73 24.08 -1.48 6.56
CA PHE A 73 23.23 -2.41 7.30
C PHE A 73 22.68 -1.73 8.55
N GLY A 74 21.43 -2.04 8.88
CA GLY A 74 20.79 -1.60 10.11
C GLY A 74 19.49 -2.37 10.36
N TYR A 75 18.91 -2.15 11.53
CA TYR A 75 17.64 -2.76 11.91
C TYR A 75 16.52 -1.72 11.91
N VAL A 76 15.44 -1.99 11.19
CA VAL A 76 14.21 -1.19 11.22
C VAL A 76 13.18 -1.93 12.07
N HIS A 77 13.00 -1.52 13.32
CA HIS A 77 12.12 -2.21 14.28
C HIS A 77 12.33 -3.74 14.29
N GLY A 78 13.62 -4.16 14.33
CA GLY A 78 14.02 -5.56 14.35
C GLY A 78 14.20 -6.23 12.96
N ARG A 79 13.72 -5.63 11.85
CA ARG A 79 13.92 -6.15 10.49
C ARG A 79 15.32 -5.85 9.99
N LYS A 80 16.01 -6.85 9.43
CA LYS A 80 17.35 -6.70 8.84
C LYS A 80 17.27 -5.97 7.51
N CYS A 81 17.76 -4.75 7.44
CA CYS A 81 17.72 -3.91 6.25
C CYS A 81 19.12 -3.60 5.72
N PHE A 82 19.27 -3.70 4.40
CA PHE A 82 20.43 -3.24 3.65
C PHE A 82 20.03 -2.05 2.81
N PHE A 83 20.76 -0.95 2.94
CA PHE A 83 20.49 0.30 2.24
C PHE A 83 21.59 0.53 1.23
N ILE A 84 21.26 0.57 -0.06
CA ILE A 84 22.22 0.79 -1.14
C ILE A 84 22.29 2.29 -1.44
N GLU A 85 23.49 2.86 -1.33
CA GLU A 85 23.81 4.26 -1.61
C GLU A 85 24.72 4.35 -2.81
N PRO A 86 24.19 4.65 -4.01
CA PRO A 86 25.02 4.93 -5.18
C PRO A 86 25.73 6.28 -5.07
N HIS A 87 26.92 6.39 -5.66
CA HIS A 87 27.70 7.62 -5.69
C HIS A 87 27.86 8.15 -7.13
N PRO A 88 27.78 9.48 -7.33
CA PRO A 88 27.42 10.49 -6.33
C PRO A 88 25.93 10.40 -5.92
N GLU A 89 25.66 10.67 -4.65
CA GLU A 89 24.34 10.46 -4.03
C GLU A 89 23.22 11.27 -4.69
N ASP A 90 23.48 12.52 -5.04
CA ASP A 90 22.56 13.47 -5.64
C ASP A 90 22.06 13.04 -7.02
N MET A 91 22.83 12.23 -7.74
CA MET A 91 22.39 11.64 -9.01
C MET A 91 21.32 10.56 -8.85
N PHE A 92 21.17 9.97 -7.64
CA PHE A 92 20.28 8.84 -7.42
C PHE A 92 19.27 9.09 -6.30
N PHE A 93 19.61 8.82 -5.04
CA PHE A 93 18.69 8.82 -3.90
C PHE A 93 18.98 9.89 -2.85
N GLY A 94 20.01 10.71 -3.05
CA GLY A 94 20.35 11.87 -2.22
C GLY A 94 19.40 13.05 -2.44
N ARG A 95 18.08 12.83 -2.37
CA ARG A 95 17.03 13.79 -2.74
C ARG A 95 15.96 13.89 -1.66
N ASP A 96 15.11 14.93 -1.77
CA ASP A 96 14.11 15.33 -0.79
C ASP A 96 12.84 14.47 -0.72
N ARG A 97 12.63 13.57 -1.69
CA ARG A 97 11.46 12.69 -1.77
C ARG A 97 11.78 11.36 -2.44
N LEU A 98 10.93 10.35 -2.17
CA LEU A 98 11.13 9.01 -2.70
C LEU A 98 10.86 8.93 -4.20
N TYR A 99 9.82 9.59 -4.69
CA TYR A 99 9.32 9.47 -6.08
C TYR A 99 8.99 10.84 -6.68
N GLY A 100 8.70 10.82 -7.99
CA GLY A 100 8.24 11.96 -8.75
C GLY A 100 9.38 12.81 -9.31
N HIS A 101 10.53 12.21 -9.56
CA HIS A 101 11.63 12.79 -10.31
C HIS A 101 11.58 12.31 -11.77
N ASP A 102 11.98 13.15 -12.70
CA ASP A 102 11.95 12.85 -14.14
C ASP A 102 12.81 11.63 -14.52
N ASP A 103 13.81 11.31 -13.71
CA ASP A 103 14.74 10.20 -13.88
C ASP A 103 14.44 8.98 -12.99
N ASP A 104 13.24 8.88 -12.43
CA ASP A 104 12.85 7.74 -11.57
C ASP A 104 13.14 6.38 -12.21
N VAL A 105 12.87 6.23 -13.52
CA VAL A 105 13.18 4.99 -14.26
C VAL A 105 14.67 4.66 -14.19
N THR A 106 15.53 5.65 -14.40
CA THR A 106 16.99 5.47 -14.37
C THR A 106 17.50 5.09 -12.99
N ARG A 107 17.03 5.79 -11.93
CA ARG A 107 17.44 5.51 -10.55
C ARG A 107 17.04 4.11 -10.10
N PHE A 108 15.81 3.69 -10.36
CA PHE A 108 15.33 2.37 -9.98
C PHE A 108 15.88 1.25 -10.87
N THR A 109 16.25 1.55 -12.10
CA THR A 109 17.05 0.66 -12.96
C THR A 109 18.43 0.41 -12.32
N ALA A 110 19.11 1.47 -11.90
CA ALA A 110 20.39 1.38 -11.20
C ALA A 110 20.28 0.60 -9.88
N PHE A 111 19.23 0.87 -9.09
CA PHE A 111 18.94 0.14 -7.85
C PHE A 111 18.71 -1.35 -8.10
N SER A 112 17.89 -1.72 -9.09
CA SER A 112 17.61 -3.12 -9.44
C SER A 112 18.90 -3.89 -9.77
N LYS A 113 19.81 -3.26 -10.52
CA LYS A 113 21.10 -3.86 -10.87
C LYS A 113 22.02 -3.93 -9.66
N ALA A 114 22.12 -2.86 -8.86
CA ALA A 114 22.93 -2.81 -7.66
C ALA A 114 22.50 -3.85 -6.61
N ALA A 115 21.21 -4.12 -6.47
CA ALA A 115 20.68 -5.16 -5.59
C ALA A 115 21.21 -6.54 -5.98
N LEU A 116 21.20 -6.90 -7.27
CA LEU A 116 21.75 -8.18 -7.75
C LEU A 116 23.27 -8.25 -7.61
N GLU A 117 24.00 -7.17 -7.95
CA GLU A 117 25.44 -7.09 -7.74
C GLU A 117 25.81 -7.28 -6.26
N PHE A 118 25.03 -6.68 -5.36
CA PHE A 118 25.21 -6.86 -3.92
C PHE A 118 25.03 -8.33 -3.50
N LEU A 119 23.96 -9.00 -3.96
CA LEU A 119 23.74 -10.43 -3.66
C LEU A 119 24.93 -11.28 -4.13
N VAL A 120 25.40 -11.07 -5.37
CA VAL A 120 26.52 -11.83 -5.95
C VAL A 120 27.81 -11.57 -5.19
N LYS A 121 28.20 -10.31 -5.01
CA LYS A 121 29.50 -9.91 -4.44
C LYS A 121 29.60 -10.15 -2.93
N SER A 122 28.48 -10.08 -2.21
CA SER A 122 28.42 -10.43 -0.79
C SER A 122 28.20 -11.93 -0.53
N ASN A 123 28.18 -12.74 -1.60
CA ASN A 123 27.90 -14.18 -1.55
C ASN A 123 26.56 -14.55 -0.87
N LYS A 124 25.55 -13.70 -0.99
CA LYS A 124 24.21 -13.99 -0.50
C LYS A 124 23.45 -14.87 -1.49
N ARG A 125 22.83 -15.91 -0.99
CA ARG A 125 22.11 -16.92 -1.78
C ARG A 125 20.71 -17.16 -1.19
N PRO A 126 19.78 -16.17 -1.32
CA PRO A 126 18.42 -16.37 -0.83
C PRO A 126 17.71 -17.44 -1.65
N ASP A 127 16.82 -18.19 -1.04
CA ASP A 127 15.94 -19.13 -1.76
C ASP A 127 14.98 -18.40 -2.70
N VAL A 128 14.45 -17.27 -2.25
CA VAL A 128 13.50 -16.44 -2.99
C VAL A 128 13.92 -14.97 -2.92
N ILE A 129 13.95 -14.32 -4.08
CA ILE A 129 14.04 -12.87 -4.20
C ILE A 129 12.62 -12.35 -4.40
N HIS A 130 12.07 -11.65 -3.40
CA HIS A 130 10.74 -11.07 -3.50
C HIS A 130 10.84 -9.59 -3.90
N CYS A 131 10.33 -9.26 -5.07
CA CYS A 131 10.37 -7.93 -5.69
C CYS A 131 9.02 -7.23 -5.62
N HIS A 132 9.01 -5.90 -5.51
CA HIS A 132 7.80 -5.12 -5.29
C HIS A 132 7.69 -3.94 -6.27
N ASP A 133 6.60 -3.88 -7.04
CA ASP A 133 6.23 -2.87 -8.03
C ASP A 133 7.27 -2.66 -9.16
N TRP A 134 6.97 -1.73 -10.06
CA TRP A 134 7.78 -1.47 -11.26
C TRP A 134 9.23 -1.08 -10.96
N GLN A 135 9.46 -0.45 -9.80
CA GLN A 135 10.80 -0.02 -9.36
C GLN A 135 11.77 -1.19 -9.24
N THR A 136 11.26 -2.39 -9.02
CA THR A 136 12.06 -3.61 -8.94
C THR A 136 11.74 -4.60 -10.05
N GLY A 137 10.94 -4.19 -11.03
CA GLY A 137 10.53 -5.03 -12.16
C GLY A 137 11.67 -5.52 -13.06
N LEU A 138 12.81 -4.82 -13.04
CA LEU A 138 14.02 -5.27 -13.75
C LEU A 138 14.82 -6.35 -13.03
N VAL A 139 14.62 -6.55 -11.73
CA VAL A 139 15.36 -7.60 -10.97
C VAL A 139 15.17 -8.98 -11.58
N PRO A 140 13.94 -9.49 -11.84
CA PRO A 140 13.76 -10.79 -12.48
C PRO A 140 14.32 -10.85 -13.91
N VAL A 141 14.24 -9.75 -14.68
CA VAL A 141 14.81 -9.67 -16.03
C VAL A 141 16.33 -9.82 -15.98
N LEU A 142 17.00 -9.01 -15.17
CA LEU A 142 18.45 -9.02 -15.02
C LEU A 142 18.94 -10.36 -14.44
N LEU A 143 18.26 -10.91 -13.44
CA LEU A 143 18.57 -12.21 -12.89
C LEU A 143 18.60 -13.29 -13.99
N ASN A 144 17.59 -13.30 -14.83
CA ASN A 144 17.49 -14.30 -15.90
C ASN A 144 18.54 -14.11 -17.00
N GLU A 145 18.74 -12.87 -17.45
CA GLU A 145 19.54 -12.55 -18.65
C GLU A 145 21.05 -12.37 -18.34
N GLN A 146 21.41 -11.98 -17.13
CA GLN A 146 22.82 -11.65 -16.78
C GLN A 146 23.35 -12.39 -15.56
N TYR A 147 22.53 -12.62 -14.53
CA TYR A 147 23.01 -13.14 -13.24
C TYR A 147 22.71 -14.61 -13.01
N ARG A 148 22.00 -15.29 -13.92
CA ARG A 148 21.60 -16.70 -13.76
C ARG A 148 22.81 -17.63 -13.51
N ALA A 149 23.95 -17.38 -14.13
CA ALA A 149 25.16 -18.18 -13.91
C ALA A 149 25.73 -18.00 -12.49
N ALA A 150 25.60 -16.82 -11.90
CA ALA A 150 26.08 -16.52 -10.55
C ALA A 150 25.03 -16.85 -9.47
N LEU A 151 23.76 -16.82 -9.82
CA LEU A 151 22.59 -17.07 -8.97
C LEU A 151 21.68 -18.13 -9.64
N PRO A 152 22.11 -19.40 -9.73
CA PRO A 152 21.41 -20.42 -10.54
C PRO A 152 20.09 -20.87 -9.96
N ASP A 153 19.97 -20.92 -8.63
CA ASP A 153 18.84 -21.55 -7.92
C ASP A 153 17.81 -20.57 -7.37
N GLN A 154 18.10 -19.25 -7.48
CA GLN A 154 17.24 -18.23 -6.93
C GLN A 154 15.94 -18.10 -7.73
N LYS A 155 14.82 -18.17 -7.01
CA LYS A 155 13.48 -17.97 -7.56
C LYS A 155 13.00 -16.53 -7.29
N VAL A 156 12.11 -16.03 -8.13
CA VAL A 156 11.55 -14.68 -7.98
C VAL A 156 10.06 -14.73 -7.76
N CYS A 157 9.61 -14.13 -6.66
CA CYS A 157 8.23 -13.71 -6.45
C CYS A 157 8.14 -12.20 -6.76
N TYR A 158 7.18 -11.79 -7.55
CA TYR A 158 6.98 -10.40 -7.94
C TYR A 158 5.58 -9.93 -7.54
N THR A 159 5.49 -8.99 -6.59
CA THR A 159 4.21 -8.43 -6.12
C THR A 159 3.95 -7.06 -6.73
N ILE A 160 2.78 -6.90 -7.32
CA ILE A 160 2.29 -5.65 -7.88
C ILE A 160 1.25 -5.05 -6.93
N HIS A 161 1.59 -3.89 -6.34
CA HIS A 161 0.71 -3.16 -5.43
C HIS A 161 -0.19 -2.18 -6.16
N ASN A 162 0.29 -1.60 -7.27
CA ASN A 162 -0.48 -0.62 -8.04
C ASN A 162 -0.13 -0.67 -9.54
N PHE A 163 -1.03 -1.20 -10.36
CA PHE A 163 -0.85 -1.29 -11.82
C PHE A 163 -0.86 0.06 -12.54
N ARG A 164 -1.27 1.14 -11.87
CA ARG A 164 -1.33 2.48 -12.49
C ARG A 164 0.07 3.02 -12.84
N HIS A 165 1.09 2.61 -12.10
CA HIS A 165 2.48 3.04 -12.29
C HIS A 165 3.30 1.85 -12.77
N GLN A 166 3.77 1.89 -14.03
CA GLN A 166 4.35 0.71 -14.70
C GLN A 166 5.83 0.84 -15.06
N GLY A 167 6.42 2.04 -14.89
CA GLY A 167 7.82 2.27 -15.25
C GLY A 167 8.04 2.16 -16.77
N HIS A 168 7.31 2.97 -17.54
CA HIS A 168 7.53 3.05 -19.00
C HIS A 168 8.88 3.72 -19.29
N ALA A 169 9.65 3.13 -20.18
CA ALA A 169 11.01 3.53 -20.51
C ALA A 169 11.28 3.44 -22.00
N GLY A 170 12.30 4.13 -22.46
CA GLY A 170 12.90 3.89 -23.77
C GLY A 170 13.96 2.80 -23.72
N THR A 171 14.66 2.61 -24.85
CA THR A 171 15.72 1.58 -24.98
C THR A 171 17.02 1.93 -24.27
N GLU A 172 17.17 3.15 -23.72
CA GLU A 172 18.30 3.57 -22.89
C GLU A 172 18.52 2.67 -21.67
N VAL A 173 17.43 2.12 -21.11
CA VAL A 173 17.49 1.14 -20.01
C VAL A 173 18.30 -0.10 -20.40
N LEU A 174 18.20 -0.56 -21.65
CA LEU A 174 18.95 -1.71 -22.15
C LEU A 174 20.44 -1.40 -22.26
N GLY A 175 20.79 -0.16 -22.67
CA GLY A 175 22.16 0.32 -22.70
C GLY A 175 22.76 0.44 -21.32
N SER A 176 22.06 1.10 -20.39
CA SER A 176 22.54 1.33 -19.02
C SER A 176 22.73 0.02 -18.23
N THR A 177 21.88 -0.96 -18.47
CA THR A 177 21.97 -2.27 -17.82
C THR A 177 22.89 -3.26 -18.55
N ASN A 178 23.43 -2.92 -19.72
CA ASN A 178 24.22 -3.81 -20.59
C ASN A 178 23.41 -5.01 -21.14
N LEU A 179 22.11 -4.92 -21.20
CA LEU A 179 21.27 -5.97 -21.78
C LEU A 179 21.38 -6.02 -23.30
N GLY A 180 21.56 -4.86 -23.96
CA GLY A 180 21.61 -4.80 -25.42
C GLY A 180 20.34 -5.36 -26.08
N ARG A 181 20.46 -5.84 -27.30
CA ARG A 181 19.42 -6.58 -28.06
C ARG A 181 18.02 -5.94 -28.01
N PRO A 182 17.85 -4.65 -28.43
CA PRO A 182 16.55 -3.95 -28.28
C PRO A 182 15.40 -4.66 -28.99
N GLY A 183 15.62 -5.30 -30.14
CA GLY A 183 14.60 -6.05 -30.85
C GLY A 183 14.07 -7.26 -30.05
N HIS A 184 14.88 -7.85 -29.17
CA HIS A 184 14.45 -8.92 -28.29
C HIS A 184 13.56 -8.41 -27.15
N PHE A 185 13.97 -7.33 -26.47
CA PHE A 185 13.24 -6.83 -25.31
C PHE A 185 12.00 -6.01 -25.66
N LEU A 186 12.01 -5.32 -26.82
CA LEU A 186 10.82 -4.62 -27.33
C LEU A 186 9.74 -5.55 -27.89
N HIS A 187 10.00 -6.85 -27.98
CA HIS A 187 8.99 -7.81 -28.40
C HIS A 187 7.84 -7.86 -27.39
N HIS A 188 6.60 -8.01 -27.87
CA HIS A 188 5.40 -8.02 -27.03
C HIS A 188 5.37 -9.17 -26.02
N ASP A 189 6.08 -10.30 -26.26
CA ASP A 189 6.21 -11.41 -25.30
C ASP A 189 7.25 -11.15 -24.19
N ARG A 190 7.91 -9.99 -24.21
CA ARG A 190 8.99 -9.63 -23.29
C ARG A 190 8.63 -8.39 -22.49
N MET A 191 9.30 -7.28 -22.79
CA MET A 191 9.14 -6.03 -22.07
C MET A 191 8.47 -4.95 -22.92
N GLY A 192 8.25 -5.19 -24.23
CA GLY A 192 7.58 -4.23 -25.10
C GLY A 192 6.19 -3.91 -24.58
N ASP A 193 5.88 -2.62 -24.44
CA ASP A 193 4.58 -2.17 -23.92
C ASP A 193 3.46 -2.52 -24.91
N ASP A 194 2.31 -2.96 -24.39
CA ASP A 194 1.19 -3.43 -25.21
C ASP A 194 0.47 -2.28 -25.95
N HIS A 195 0.61 -1.04 -25.48
CA HIS A 195 -0.09 0.13 -26.01
C HIS A 195 0.83 1.26 -26.48
N ARG A 196 2.10 1.26 -26.08
CA ARG A 196 3.09 2.29 -26.39
C ARG A 196 4.18 1.73 -27.29
N TYR A 197 3.98 1.80 -28.59
CA TYR A 197 4.94 1.28 -29.55
C TYR A 197 6.35 1.84 -29.34
N GLY A 198 7.34 0.96 -29.29
CA GLY A 198 8.74 1.32 -29.09
C GLY A 198 9.14 1.62 -27.63
N ALA A 199 8.20 1.53 -26.67
CA ALA A 199 8.48 1.67 -25.26
C ALA A 199 8.68 0.31 -24.59
N LEU A 200 9.52 0.30 -23.55
CA LEU A 200 9.64 -0.78 -22.59
C LEU A 200 8.70 -0.52 -21.41
N ASN A 201 8.17 -1.60 -20.83
CA ASN A 201 7.37 -1.56 -19.61
C ASN A 201 8.07 -2.44 -18.56
N LEU A 202 8.62 -1.79 -17.51
CA LEU A 202 9.42 -2.49 -16.50
C LEU A 202 8.56 -3.43 -15.63
N MET A 203 7.32 -3.05 -15.34
CA MET A 203 6.37 -3.94 -14.65
C MET A 203 6.07 -5.18 -15.49
N LYS A 204 5.88 -5.02 -16.80
CA LYS A 204 5.71 -6.16 -17.71
C LYS A 204 6.93 -7.08 -17.69
N GLY A 205 8.13 -6.53 -17.66
CA GLY A 205 9.36 -7.30 -17.46
C GLY A 205 9.30 -8.14 -16.19
N GLY A 206 8.88 -7.54 -15.08
CA GLY A 206 8.64 -8.24 -13.82
C GLY A 206 7.65 -9.40 -13.96
N ILE A 207 6.51 -9.18 -14.62
CA ILE A 207 5.47 -10.21 -14.86
C ILE A 207 6.02 -11.35 -15.70
N VAL A 208 6.70 -11.06 -16.79
CA VAL A 208 7.16 -12.06 -17.77
C VAL A 208 8.25 -12.96 -17.17
N TYR A 209 9.21 -12.37 -16.46
CA TYR A 209 10.44 -13.06 -16.04
C TYR A 209 10.40 -13.64 -14.61
N ALA A 210 9.46 -13.25 -13.75
CA ALA A 210 9.33 -13.83 -12.42
C ALA A 210 8.79 -15.27 -12.45
N ASP A 211 9.12 -16.07 -11.44
CA ASP A 211 8.60 -17.43 -11.26
C ASP A 211 7.15 -17.42 -10.74
N SER A 212 6.78 -16.44 -9.93
CA SER A 212 5.41 -16.19 -9.50
C SER A 212 5.13 -14.69 -9.47
N VAL A 213 3.90 -14.32 -9.82
CA VAL A 213 3.41 -12.94 -9.80
C VAL A 213 2.19 -12.86 -8.88
N THR A 214 2.20 -11.90 -7.96
CA THR A 214 1.07 -11.66 -7.08
C THR A 214 0.57 -10.23 -7.18
N THR A 215 -0.70 -10.01 -6.85
CA THR A 215 -1.23 -8.69 -6.50
C THR A 215 -1.92 -8.77 -5.16
N VAL A 216 -2.36 -7.64 -4.64
CA VAL A 216 -2.68 -7.43 -3.23
C VAL A 216 -4.14 -7.73 -2.85
N SER A 217 -4.90 -8.40 -3.69
CA SER A 217 -6.22 -8.94 -3.39
C SER A 217 -6.70 -9.94 -4.45
N PRO A 218 -7.46 -10.98 -4.09
CA PRO A 218 -8.07 -11.93 -5.04
C PRO A 218 -9.02 -11.24 -6.03
N ASN A 219 -9.91 -10.38 -5.55
CA ASN A 219 -10.83 -9.65 -6.41
C ASN A 219 -10.08 -8.70 -7.37
N HIS A 220 -9.07 -7.99 -6.86
CA HIS A 220 -8.24 -7.13 -7.69
C HIS A 220 -7.47 -7.90 -8.78
N ALA A 221 -7.02 -9.12 -8.49
CA ALA A 221 -6.42 -9.99 -9.50
C ALA A 221 -7.41 -10.34 -10.62
N GLY A 222 -8.69 -10.52 -10.29
CA GLY A 222 -9.78 -10.68 -11.26
C GLY A 222 -10.00 -9.43 -12.10
N GLU A 223 -10.10 -8.27 -11.47
CA GLU A 223 -10.25 -6.96 -12.16
C GLU A 223 -9.08 -6.67 -13.10
N ALA A 224 -7.86 -7.02 -12.69
CA ALA A 224 -6.66 -6.83 -13.50
C ALA A 224 -6.62 -7.75 -14.72
N ARG A 225 -7.08 -9.01 -14.61
CA ARG A 225 -7.07 -9.97 -15.72
C ARG A 225 -8.20 -9.75 -16.73
N TYR A 226 -9.39 -9.38 -16.26
CA TYR A 226 -10.62 -9.40 -17.07
C TYR A 226 -11.26 -8.02 -17.25
N GLY A 227 -10.72 -6.98 -16.65
CA GLY A 227 -11.21 -5.61 -16.72
C GLY A 227 -10.08 -4.61 -16.93
N ASP A 228 -10.37 -3.35 -16.61
CA ASP A 228 -9.45 -2.23 -16.79
C ASP A 228 -8.45 -2.06 -15.63
N GLY A 229 -8.52 -2.91 -14.60
CA GLY A 229 -7.73 -2.81 -13.37
C GLY A 229 -6.21 -2.93 -13.54
N ALA A 230 -5.75 -3.45 -14.70
CA ALA A 230 -4.32 -3.56 -15.02
C ALA A 230 -3.77 -2.42 -15.88
N PHE A 231 -4.56 -1.41 -16.22
CA PHE A 231 -4.13 -0.24 -17.01
C PHE A 231 -3.34 -0.63 -18.28
N GLY A 232 -3.85 -1.60 -19.02
CA GLY A 232 -3.25 -2.08 -20.27
C GLY A 232 -2.49 -3.40 -20.20
N LEU A 233 -2.14 -3.90 -19.00
CA LEU A 233 -1.42 -5.18 -18.82
C LEU A 233 -2.33 -6.42 -18.78
N GLY A 234 -3.64 -6.29 -19.00
CA GLY A 234 -4.60 -7.40 -18.92
C GLY A 234 -4.24 -8.58 -19.80
N GLN A 235 -3.85 -8.34 -21.06
CA GLN A 235 -3.42 -9.39 -21.99
C GLN A 235 -2.15 -10.10 -21.50
N THR A 236 -1.17 -9.37 -21.00
CA THR A 236 0.05 -9.95 -20.40
C THR A 236 -0.31 -10.82 -19.19
N LEU A 237 -1.17 -10.36 -18.30
CA LEU A 237 -1.62 -11.13 -17.14
C LEU A 237 -2.42 -12.38 -17.54
N HIS A 238 -3.22 -12.29 -18.61
CA HIS A 238 -3.97 -13.43 -19.13
C HIS A 238 -3.01 -14.53 -19.66
N VAL A 239 -1.99 -14.15 -20.43
CA VAL A 239 -0.96 -15.10 -20.92
C VAL A 239 -0.22 -15.76 -19.74
N HIS A 240 0.07 -15.00 -18.71
CA HIS A 240 0.81 -15.46 -17.53
C HIS A 240 -0.09 -15.87 -16.33
N GLN A 241 -1.38 -16.13 -16.57
CA GLN A 241 -2.36 -16.43 -15.52
C GLN A 241 -2.00 -17.65 -14.65
N HIS A 242 -1.24 -18.60 -15.18
CA HIS A 242 -0.81 -19.82 -14.47
C HIS A 242 0.11 -19.53 -13.28
N LYS A 243 0.76 -18.37 -13.25
CA LYS A 243 1.65 -17.90 -12.17
C LYS A 243 1.17 -16.61 -11.51
N PHE A 244 -0.02 -16.10 -11.85
CA PHE A 244 -0.59 -14.86 -11.33
C PHE A 244 -1.77 -15.12 -10.40
N GLN A 245 -1.70 -14.58 -9.18
CA GLN A 245 -2.77 -14.67 -8.18
C GLN A 245 -2.86 -13.41 -7.32
N GLY A 246 -3.99 -13.25 -6.63
CA GLY A 246 -4.19 -12.22 -5.62
C GLY A 246 -3.99 -12.78 -4.22
N ILE A 247 -3.20 -12.09 -3.38
CA ILE A 247 -3.05 -12.37 -1.95
C ILE A 247 -3.40 -11.09 -1.21
N LEU A 248 -4.39 -11.16 -0.32
CA LEU A 248 -4.80 -10.00 0.45
C LEU A 248 -3.66 -9.56 1.39
N ASN A 249 -3.43 -8.26 1.51
CA ASN A 249 -2.48 -7.77 2.52
C ASN A 249 -3.06 -7.90 3.93
N GLY A 250 -2.18 -7.98 4.93
CA GLY A 250 -2.54 -7.87 6.32
C GLY A 250 -2.32 -6.46 6.88
N VAL A 251 -2.89 -6.22 8.05
CA VAL A 251 -2.61 -5.06 8.90
C VAL A 251 -1.62 -5.48 9.99
N ASP A 252 -0.62 -4.67 10.26
CA ASP A 252 0.30 -4.92 11.37
C ASP A 252 -0.37 -4.52 12.69
N TYR A 253 -0.72 -5.53 13.50
CA TYR A 253 -1.40 -5.34 14.78
C TYR A 253 -0.47 -4.93 15.93
N ASP A 254 0.83 -4.76 15.69
CA ASP A 254 1.70 -4.07 16.65
C ASP A 254 1.61 -2.54 16.47
N VAL A 255 1.24 -2.09 15.26
CA VAL A 255 1.06 -0.68 14.92
C VAL A 255 -0.42 -0.28 15.05
N TRP A 256 -1.31 -1.04 14.41
CA TRP A 256 -2.74 -0.72 14.29
C TRP A 256 -3.58 -1.64 15.18
N ASN A 257 -3.60 -1.38 16.49
CA ASN A 257 -4.34 -2.20 17.46
C ASN A 257 -4.76 -1.36 18.68
N PRO A 258 -6.05 -1.07 18.85
CA PRO A 258 -6.53 -0.22 19.95
C PRO A 258 -6.24 -0.78 21.35
N GLU A 259 -5.91 -2.07 21.48
CA GLU A 259 -5.58 -2.69 22.78
C GLU A 259 -4.21 -2.26 23.32
N VAL A 260 -3.28 -1.85 22.44
CA VAL A 260 -1.89 -1.54 22.79
C VAL A 260 -1.37 -0.26 22.13
N ASP A 261 -2.18 0.44 21.35
CA ASP A 261 -1.80 1.63 20.60
C ASP A 261 -1.36 2.79 21.53
N PRO A 262 -0.11 3.25 21.44
CA PRO A 262 0.36 4.37 22.25
C PRO A 262 -0.11 5.74 21.76
N HIS A 263 -0.66 5.84 20.54
CA HIS A 263 -1.10 7.09 19.92
C HIS A 263 -2.55 7.48 20.27
N ILE A 264 -3.30 6.58 20.92
CA ILE A 264 -4.66 6.88 21.36
C ILE A 264 -4.72 7.14 22.86
N PRO A 265 -5.55 8.09 23.32
CA PRO A 265 -5.67 8.43 24.73
C PRO A 265 -6.17 7.30 25.63
N ALA A 266 -7.08 6.46 25.11
CA ALA A 266 -7.65 5.36 25.87
C ALA A 266 -7.63 4.05 25.07
N GLN A 267 -6.96 3.04 25.59
CA GLN A 267 -6.93 1.71 24.97
C GLN A 267 -8.25 0.97 25.19
N TYR A 268 -8.66 0.14 24.23
CA TYR A 268 -9.90 -0.63 24.28
C TYR A 268 -9.83 -1.90 23.45
N SER A 269 -10.80 -2.79 23.69
CA SER A 269 -10.95 -4.04 22.94
C SER A 269 -12.41 -4.26 22.50
N ALA A 270 -12.64 -5.29 21.68
CA ALA A 270 -13.99 -5.70 21.29
C ALA A 270 -14.89 -6.06 22.48
N GLY A 271 -14.30 -6.52 23.60
CA GLY A 271 -15.02 -6.83 24.85
C GLY A 271 -15.22 -5.63 25.75
N GLU A 272 -14.43 -4.59 25.63
CA GLU A 272 -14.46 -3.40 26.49
C GLU A 272 -14.31 -2.13 25.63
N LEU A 273 -15.43 -1.52 25.31
CA LEU A 273 -15.52 -0.39 24.35
C LEU A 273 -15.45 1.01 25.03
N HIS A 274 -15.24 1.09 26.35
CA HIS A 274 -15.25 2.37 27.05
C HIS A 274 -14.22 3.34 26.47
N GLY A 275 -13.01 2.85 26.26
CA GLY A 275 -11.93 3.65 25.67
C GLY A 275 -12.27 4.23 24.28
N LYS A 276 -13.01 3.48 23.43
CA LYS A 276 -13.45 4.01 22.14
C LYS A 276 -14.34 5.25 22.29
N TYR A 277 -15.23 5.27 23.26
CA TYR A 277 -16.08 6.45 23.53
C TYR A 277 -15.28 7.60 24.12
N GLU A 278 -14.26 7.31 24.93
CA GLU A 278 -13.33 8.33 25.41
C GLU A 278 -12.52 8.93 24.25
N ASP A 279 -11.99 8.12 23.36
CA ASP A 279 -11.26 8.60 22.19
C ASP A 279 -12.14 9.41 21.24
N LYS A 280 -13.43 9.07 21.15
CA LYS A 280 -14.40 9.88 20.39
C LYS A 280 -14.54 11.29 21.00
N GLU A 281 -14.59 11.42 22.33
CA GLU A 281 -14.63 12.73 22.98
C GLU A 281 -13.29 13.46 22.80
N ARG A 282 -12.16 12.77 22.85
CA ARG A 282 -10.84 13.36 22.57
C ARG A 282 -10.71 13.84 21.13
N LEU A 283 -11.26 13.08 20.16
CA LEU A 283 -11.33 13.51 18.77
C LEU A 283 -12.15 14.80 18.61
N ARG A 284 -13.29 14.91 19.32
CA ARG A 284 -14.10 16.12 19.39
C ARG A 284 -13.33 17.28 19.97
N ASP A 285 -12.69 17.09 21.11
CA ASP A 285 -11.88 18.13 21.77
C ASP A 285 -10.72 18.58 20.86
N ARG A 286 -10.05 17.65 20.16
CA ARG A 286 -8.92 17.93 19.26
C ARG A 286 -9.31 18.80 18.07
N PHE A 287 -10.53 18.64 17.58
CA PHE A 287 -11.04 19.32 16.38
C PHE A 287 -12.15 20.33 16.66
N TRP A 288 -12.35 20.67 17.94
CA TRP A 288 -13.37 21.64 18.42
C TRP A 288 -14.79 21.31 17.96
N LEU A 289 -15.09 20.03 17.83
CA LEU A 289 -16.44 19.58 17.48
C LEU A 289 -17.37 19.68 18.70
N ARG A 290 -18.64 19.96 18.42
CA ARG A 290 -19.68 20.00 19.45
C ARG A 290 -19.84 18.65 20.15
N LYS A 291 -19.87 18.64 21.48
CA LYS A 291 -20.22 17.46 22.25
C LYS A 291 -21.71 17.15 22.09
N SER A 292 -22.03 16.04 21.45
CA SER A 292 -23.41 15.67 21.12
C SER A 292 -23.53 14.16 20.98
N TRP A 293 -24.78 13.66 21.06
CA TRP A 293 -25.10 12.30 20.65
C TRP A 293 -25.22 12.23 19.12
N SER A 294 -24.12 12.35 18.43
CA SER A 294 -24.06 12.24 16.97
C SER A 294 -22.94 11.29 16.56
N PRO A 295 -23.12 10.54 15.46
CA PRO A 295 -21.99 9.76 14.92
C PRO A 295 -20.97 10.69 14.26
N ILE A 296 -19.71 10.29 14.30
CA ILE A 296 -18.63 10.91 13.54
C ILE A 296 -18.39 10.05 12.30
N VAL A 297 -18.62 10.60 11.13
CA VAL A 297 -18.23 10.05 9.83
C VAL A 297 -16.87 10.62 9.46
N ALA A 298 -15.92 9.75 9.13
CA ALA A 298 -14.54 10.19 8.85
C ALA A 298 -14.10 9.80 7.43
N PHE A 299 -13.11 10.53 6.92
CA PHE A 299 -12.28 10.16 5.78
C PHE A 299 -10.81 10.30 6.19
N VAL A 300 -9.98 9.30 5.85
CA VAL A 300 -8.53 9.32 6.04
C VAL A 300 -7.86 8.88 4.75
N GLY A 301 -7.02 9.72 4.16
CA GLY A 301 -6.28 9.35 2.96
C GLY A 301 -5.78 10.53 2.12
N ARG A 302 -5.11 10.21 1.02
CA ARG A 302 -4.59 11.21 0.09
C ARG A 302 -5.72 11.93 -0.65
N LEU A 303 -5.53 13.21 -0.92
CA LEU A 303 -6.45 14.03 -1.70
C LEU A 303 -6.16 13.90 -3.20
N ASP A 304 -6.46 12.73 -3.77
CA ASP A 304 -6.29 12.43 -5.18
C ASP A 304 -7.55 11.84 -5.82
N GLU A 305 -7.59 11.83 -7.16
CA GLU A 305 -8.75 11.32 -7.91
C GLU A 305 -9.05 9.84 -7.61
N GLN A 306 -8.00 9.04 -7.33
CA GLN A 306 -8.13 7.62 -7.02
C GLN A 306 -9.02 7.38 -5.79
N LYS A 307 -8.99 8.29 -4.83
CA LYS A 307 -9.76 8.20 -3.58
C LYS A 307 -11.23 8.67 -3.71
N GLY A 308 -11.66 9.08 -4.91
CA GLY A 308 -13.06 9.44 -5.16
C GLY A 308 -13.49 10.72 -4.44
N MET A 309 -12.65 11.76 -4.50
CA MET A 309 -12.83 12.98 -3.71
C MET A 309 -14.13 13.73 -3.99
N GLN A 310 -14.73 13.58 -5.17
CA GLN A 310 -16.08 14.11 -5.46
C GLN A 310 -17.15 13.42 -4.60
N LEU A 311 -17.01 12.11 -4.34
CA LEU A 311 -17.93 11.38 -3.46
C LEU A 311 -17.64 11.66 -1.99
N VAL A 312 -16.39 11.89 -1.60
CA VAL A 312 -16.03 12.37 -0.26
C VAL A 312 -16.68 13.73 0.01
N HIS A 313 -16.58 14.66 -0.94
CA HIS A 313 -17.24 15.96 -0.86
C HIS A 313 -18.76 15.80 -0.66
N HIS A 314 -19.38 14.93 -1.44
CA HIS A 314 -20.82 14.68 -1.32
C HIS A 314 -21.19 14.03 0.03
N ALA A 315 -20.41 13.03 0.46
CA ALA A 315 -20.61 12.34 1.75
C ALA A 315 -20.53 13.30 2.95
N LEU A 316 -19.60 14.28 2.90
CA LEU A 316 -19.47 15.31 3.91
C LEU A 316 -20.80 16.08 4.11
N PHE A 317 -21.31 16.68 3.04
CA PHE A 317 -22.55 17.44 3.13
C PHE A 317 -23.77 16.58 3.45
N TYR A 318 -23.81 15.37 2.91
CA TYR A 318 -24.87 14.43 3.22
C TYR A 318 -24.88 14.05 4.72
N ALA A 319 -23.71 13.70 5.28
CA ALA A 319 -23.60 13.36 6.70
C ALA A 319 -24.06 14.51 7.61
N LEU A 320 -23.57 15.73 7.34
CA LEU A 320 -23.99 16.94 8.07
C LEU A 320 -25.51 17.17 7.98
N SER A 321 -26.11 17.01 6.80
CA SER A 321 -27.56 17.15 6.59
C SER A 321 -28.39 16.12 7.37
N ARG A 322 -27.77 15.00 7.79
CA ARG A 322 -28.40 13.95 8.57
C ARG A 322 -28.11 14.01 10.07
N GLY A 323 -27.48 15.08 10.54
CA GLY A 323 -27.16 15.30 11.96
C GLY A 323 -25.92 14.52 12.44
N ALA A 324 -25.12 14.00 11.54
CA ALA A 324 -23.81 13.43 11.85
C ALA A 324 -22.74 14.54 11.87
N GLN A 325 -21.63 14.28 12.55
CA GLN A 325 -20.40 15.08 12.44
C GLN A 325 -19.50 14.53 11.35
N PHE A 326 -18.66 15.37 10.75
CA PHE A 326 -17.72 14.93 9.71
C PHE A 326 -16.28 15.37 10.01
N VAL A 327 -15.35 14.42 9.90
CA VAL A 327 -13.91 14.65 10.06
C VAL A 327 -13.18 14.18 8.81
N LEU A 328 -12.35 15.05 8.23
CA LEU A 328 -11.45 14.66 7.14
C LEU A 328 -10.01 14.87 7.57
N LEU A 329 -9.20 13.81 7.47
CA LEU A 329 -7.74 13.89 7.52
C LEU A 329 -7.20 13.59 6.11
N GLY A 330 -6.81 14.64 5.40
CA GLY A 330 -6.47 14.61 3.99
C GLY A 330 -5.03 14.98 3.70
N GLU A 331 -4.24 14.05 3.19
CA GLU A 331 -2.89 14.33 2.72
C GLU A 331 -2.91 14.97 1.33
N PRO A 332 -2.42 16.20 1.16
CA PRO A 332 -2.37 16.83 -0.15
C PRO A 332 -1.32 16.20 -1.04
N VAL A 333 -1.72 15.80 -2.25
CA VAL A 333 -0.80 15.30 -3.28
C VAL A 333 -0.52 16.41 -4.27
N HIS A 334 0.62 17.07 -4.14
CA HIS A 334 1.01 18.24 -4.94
C HIS A 334 -0.06 19.36 -4.98
N GLU A 335 0.23 20.46 -5.64
CA GLU A 335 -0.70 21.60 -5.84
C GLU A 335 -1.74 21.32 -6.94
N ASN A 336 -2.54 20.24 -6.77
CA ASN A 336 -3.62 19.91 -7.71
C ASN A 336 -4.93 20.65 -7.37
N GLY A 337 -5.90 20.61 -8.30
CA GLY A 337 -7.21 21.26 -8.13
C GLY A 337 -7.99 20.70 -6.94
N ILE A 338 -7.84 19.41 -6.62
CA ILE A 338 -8.51 18.74 -5.51
C ILE A 338 -8.00 19.27 -4.17
N SER A 339 -6.69 19.32 -3.98
CA SER A 339 -6.09 19.85 -2.74
C SER A 339 -6.48 21.32 -2.50
N ARG A 340 -6.50 22.14 -3.56
CA ARG A 340 -6.98 23.54 -3.49
C ARG A 340 -8.45 23.62 -3.10
N HIS A 341 -9.30 22.77 -3.69
CA HIS A 341 -10.73 22.72 -3.38
C HIS A 341 -10.97 22.37 -1.91
N PHE A 342 -10.30 21.35 -1.38
CA PHE A 342 -10.47 20.95 0.03
C PHE A 342 -9.87 21.95 1.01
N ARG A 343 -8.78 22.68 0.66
CA ARG A 343 -8.30 23.83 1.47
C ARG A 343 -9.33 24.95 1.50
N HIS A 344 -10.00 25.23 0.39
CA HIS A 344 -11.09 26.21 0.35
C HIS A 344 -12.27 25.76 1.24
N LEU A 345 -12.67 24.50 1.16
CA LEU A 345 -13.69 23.93 2.04
C LEU A 345 -13.30 24.00 3.51
N LYS A 346 -12.05 23.69 3.87
CA LYS A 346 -11.53 23.84 5.24
C LYS A 346 -11.75 25.26 5.75
N HIS A 347 -11.42 26.26 4.96
CA HIS A 347 -11.60 27.67 5.34
C HIS A 347 -13.06 28.03 5.64
N HIS A 348 -14.00 27.45 4.93
CA HIS A 348 -15.44 27.76 5.11
C HIS A 348 -16.16 26.88 6.12
N LEU A 349 -15.66 25.66 6.37
CA LEU A 349 -16.37 24.66 7.17
C LEU A 349 -15.79 24.44 8.56
N ASN A 350 -14.55 24.83 8.84
CA ASN A 350 -13.95 24.57 10.15
C ASN A 350 -14.51 25.45 11.28
N ASP A 351 -15.33 26.47 10.95
CA ASP A 351 -16.15 27.20 11.94
C ASP A 351 -17.47 26.49 12.27
N ASN A 352 -17.84 25.45 11.52
CA ASN A 352 -19.00 24.63 11.81
C ASN A 352 -18.67 23.64 12.94
N PRO A 353 -19.41 23.68 14.09
CA PRO A 353 -19.10 22.81 15.24
C PRO A 353 -19.35 21.31 14.98
N ASP A 354 -19.85 20.94 13.82
CA ASP A 354 -20.07 19.53 13.44
C ASP A 354 -19.15 19.06 12.30
N CYS A 355 -18.15 19.90 11.90
CA CYS A 355 -17.27 19.58 10.78
C CYS A 355 -15.84 20.04 11.04
N HIS A 356 -14.86 19.17 10.73
CA HIS A 356 -13.46 19.59 10.70
C HIS A 356 -12.72 18.92 9.55
N LEU A 357 -11.98 19.71 8.77
CA LEU A 357 -11.09 19.25 7.73
C LEU A 357 -9.65 19.54 8.13
N GLU A 358 -8.84 18.52 8.27
CA GLU A 358 -7.38 18.64 8.45
C GLU A 358 -6.68 18.26 7.15
N ILE A 359 -5.95 19.22 6.57
CA ILE A 359 -5.25 19.06 5.28
C ILE A 359 -3.75 18.96 5.58
N SER A 360 -3.34 17.80 6.05
CA SER A 360 -1.96 17.49 6.38
C SER A 360 -1.74 15.97 6.38
N TYR A 361 -0.49 15.55 6.32
CA TYR A 361 -0.12 14.18 6.70
C TYR A 361 0.15 14.14 8.20
N SER A 362 -0.51 13.22 8.91
CA SER A 362 -0.24 12.94 10.32
C SER A 362 -0.70 11.52 10.65
N GLU A 363 0.25 10.63 10.84
CA GLU A 363 -0.01 9.24 11.23
C GLU A 363 -0.62 9.19 12.65
N GLU A 364 -0.11 9.98 13.59
CA GLU A 364 -0.66 10.09 14.95
C GLU A 364 -2.14 10.51 14.96
N LEU A 365 -2.51 11.52 14.14
CA LEU A 365 -3.91 11.91 14.01
C LEU A 365 -4.76 10.82 13.34
N ALA A 366 -4.19 10.03 12.44
CA ALA A 366 -4.93 8.92 11.82
C ALA A 366 -5.34 7.88 12.87
N HIS A 367 -4.46 7.52 13.81
CA HIS A 367 -4.78 6.64 14.93
C HIS A 367 -5.97 7.17 15.73
N LEU A 368 -5.96 8.46 16.11
CA LEU A 368 -7.06 9.08 16.85
C LEU A 368 -8.36 9.12 16.03
N VAL A 369 -8.29 9.39 14.73
CA VAL A 369 -9.48 9.39 13.85
C VAL A 369 -10.07 7.97 13.74
N TYR A 370 -9.25 6.94 13.52
CA TYR A 370 -9.73 5.55 13.52
C TYR A 370 -10.32 5.15 14.87
N ALA A 371 -9.72 5.56 16.00
CA ALA A 371 -10.23 5.23 17.32
C ALA A 371 -11.53 5.98 17.66
N GLY A 372 -11.64 7.26 17.32
CA GLY A 372 -12.77 8.11 17.74
C GLY A 372 -13.93 8.17 16.75
N ALA A 373 -13.77 7.82 15.48
CA ALA A 373 -14.85 7.83 14.50
C ALA A 373 -15.79 6.62 14.66
N ASP A 374 -17.05 6.78 14.23
CA ASP A 374 -18.03 5.69 14.17
C ASP A 374 -18.06 5.03 12.79
N MET A 375 -17.82 5.81 11.75
CA MET A 375 -17.87 5.35 10.35
C MET A 375 -16.69 5.94 9.56
N LEU A 376 -16.15 5.13 8.63
CA LEU A 376 -15.12 5.58 7.70
C LEU A 376 -15.63 5.47 6.27
N VAL A 377 -15.64 6.56 5.50
CA VAL A 377 -16.00 6.53 4.07
C VAL A 377 -14.77 6.32 3.21
N VAL A 378 -14.82 5.31 2.32
CA VAL A 378 -13.75 4.98 1.39
C VAL A 378 -14.34 4.77 -0.02
N PRO A 379 -14.69 5.86 -0.72
CA PRO A 379 -15.39 5.81 -2.00
C PRO A 379 -14.41 5.73 -3.19
N SER A 380 -13.31 5.00 -3.04
CA SER A 380 -12.22 4.95 -4.01
C SER A 380 -12.68 4.53 -5.40
N MET A 381 -12.12 5.18 -6.43
CA MET A 381 -12.32 4.81 -7.83
C MET A 381 -11.50 3.56 -8.20
N TYR A 382 -10.35 3.40 -7.55
CA TYR A 382 -9.43 2.30 -7.68
C TYR A 382 -8.76 2.04 -6.33
N GLU A 383 -8.86 0.81 -5.82
CA GLU A 383 -8.30 0.45 -4.50
C GLU A 383 -7.80 -1.00 -4.51
N PRO A 384 -6.53 -1.25 -4.87
CA PRO A 384 -5.99 -2.61 -5.02
C PRO A 384 -6.18 -3.50 -3.79
N CYS A 385 -5.94 -2.98 -2.61
CA CYS A 385 -6.08 -3.71 -1.35
C CYS A 385 -7.13 -3.09 -0.41
N GLY A 386 -6.97 -1.81 -0.05
CA GLY A 386 -7.84 -1.15 0.93
C GLY A 386 -7.39 -1.36 2.37
N LEU A 387 -6.17 -0.94 2.71
CA LEU A 387 -5.65 -1.00 4.08
C LEU A 387 -6.51 -0.16 5.05
N ALA A 388 -6.92 1.05 4.65
CA ALA A 388 -7.69 1.95 5.50
C ALA A 388 -9.00 1.33 6.05
N PRO A 389 -9.86 0.67 5.27
CA PRO A 389 -11.02 -0.03 5.84
C PRO A 389 -10.63 -1.20 6.75
N MET A 390 -9.54 -1.94 6.49
CA MET A 390 -9.10 -3.00 7.40
C MET A 390 -8.61 -2.46 8.75
N VAL A 391 -7.89 -1.33 8.74
CA VAL A 391 -7.54 -0.61 9.97
C VAL A 391 -8.81 -0.13 10.68
N ALA A 392 -9.75 0.47 9.98
CA ALA A 392 -11.02 0.92 10.54
C ALA A 392 -11.77 -0.24 11.23
N LEU A 393 -11.85 -1.42 10.60
CA LEU A 393 -12.45 -2.63 11.20
C LEU A 393 -11.77 -2.99 12.53
N ARG A 394 -10.43 -2.97 12.59
CA ARG A 394 -9.69 -3.27 13.83
C ARG A 394 -10.00 -2.28 14.97
N TYR A 395 -10.20 -1.00 14.63
CA TYR A 395 -10.59 0.05 15.59
C TYR A 395 -12.10 0.14 15.85
N GLY A 396 -12.92 -0.74 15.29
CA GLY A 396 -14.38 -0.70 15.44
C GLY A 396 -15.02 0.52 14.79
N THR A 397 -14.39 1.05 13.75
CA THR A 397 -14.95 2.12 12.91
C THR A 397 -15.54 1.50 11.67
N VAL A 398 -16.86 1.57 11.54
CA VAL A 398 -17.61 0.85 10.50
C VAL A 398 -17.31 1.42 9.11
N PRO A 399 -16.72 0.67 8.18
CA PRO A 399 -16.40 1.16 6.86
C PRO A 399 -17.65 1.27 5.97
N VAL A 400 -17.71 2.36 5.20
CA VAL A 400 -18.69 2.60 4.12
C VAL A 400 -17.89 2.74 2.84
N VAL A 401 -17.84 1.70 2.02
CA VAL A 401 -16.88 1.58 0.93
C VAL A 401 -17.53 1.41 -0.43
N ARG A 402 -16.83 1.80 -1.49
CA ARG A 402 -17.20 1.36 -2.83
C ARG A 402 -16.67 -0.05 -3.07
N SER A 403 -17.49 -0.93 -3.64
CA SER A 403 -17.13 -2.32 -3.96
C SER A 403 -16.16 -2.37 -5.14
N VAL A 404 -14.86 -2.22 -4.87
CA VAL A 404 -13.78 -2.27 -5.85
C VAL A 404 -12.52 -2.84 -5.20
N GLY A 405 -11.74 -3.60 -5.97
CA GLY A 405 -10.46 -4.17 -5.54
C GLY A 405 -10.58 -4.96 -4.24
N GLY A 406 -9.63 -4.79 -3.35
CA GLY A 406 -9.57 -5.54 -2.08
C GLY A 406 -10.70 -5.21 -1.10
N MET A 407 -11.43 -4.12 -1.29
CA MET A 407 -12.60 -3.83 -0.45
C MET A 407 -13.73 -4.84 -0.63
N VAL A 408 -13.80 -5.52 -1.79
CA VAL A 408 -14.75 -6.62 -2.02
C VAL A 408 -14.40 -7.85 -1.18
N ASP A 409 -13.10 -8.05 -0.92
CA ASP A 409 -12.58 -9.19 -0.16
C ASP A 409 -12.63 -8.97 1.36
N THR A 410 -12.78 -7.72 1.83
CA THR A 410 -12.62 -7.35 3.25
C THR A 410 -13.88 -6.73 3.89
N VAL A 411 -14.73 -6.04 3.11
CA VAL A 411 -15.91 -5.35 3.64
C VAL A 411 -17.18 -6.02 3.11
N PHE A 412 -17.93 -6.63 4.02
CA PHE A 412 -19.14 -7.36 3.72
C PHE A 412 -20.36 -6.57 4.18
N ASP A 413 -21.18 -6.15 3.21
CA ASP A 413 -22.34 -5.29 3.46
C ASP A 413 -23.30 -5.93 4.48
N ARG A 414 -23.64 -5.17 5.51
CA ARG A 414 -24.51 -5.64 6.60
C ARG A 414 -25.86 -6.13 6.13
N ASP A 415 -26.44 -5.48 5.12
CA ASP A 415 -27.80 -5.74 4.69
C ASP A 415 -27.88 -6.68 3.48
N TYR A 416 -26.89 -6.63 2.59
CA TYR A 416 -26.95 -7.27 1.26
C TYR A 416 -25.87 -8.35 1.02
N SER A 417 -24.87 -8.49 1.90
CA SER A 417 -23.87 -9.55 1.73
C SER A 417 -24.50 -10.94 1.84
N PRO A 418 -24.12 -11.91 0.99
CA PRO A 418 -24.54 -13.32 1.13
C PRO A 418 -23.88 -14.04 2.31
N ARG A 419 -22.89 -13.42 2.95
CA ARG A 419 -22.18 -13.99 4.10
C ARG A 419 -23.10 -14.09 5.33
N PRO A 420 -22.81 -15.00 6.28
CA PRO A 420 -23.48 -15.04 7.58
C PRO A 420 -23.50 -13.67 8.26
N HIS A 421 -24.53 -13.38 9.06
CA HIS A 421 -24.69 -12.07 9.67
C HIS A 421 -23.53 -11.66 10.60
N GLU A 422 -22.93 -12.63 11.26
CA GLU A 422 -21.77 -12.48 12.14
C GLU A 422 -20.47 -12.10 11.42
N GLU A 423 -20.38 -12.38 10.11
CA GLU A 423 -19.23 -12.01 9.28
C GLU A 423 -19.40 -10.64 8.59
N ARG A 424 -20.61 -10.05 8.62
CA ARG A 424 -20.86 -8.76 7.99
C ARG A 424 -20.34 -7.64 8.86
N ASN A 425 -19.59 -6.72 8.25
CA ASN A 425 -18.74 -5.81 9.01
C ASN A 425 -18.76 -4.35 8.53
N GLY A 426 -19.60 -4.01 7.54
CA GLY A 426 -19.62 -2.66 6.99
C GLY A 426 -20.79 -2.41 6.05
N TYR A 427 -20.67 -1.38 5.24
CA TYR A 427 -21.63 -1.02 4.20
C TYR A 427 -20.91 -0.83 2.87
N ALA A 428 -21.52 -1.28 1.79
CA ALA A 428 -20.94 -1.23 0.46
C ALA A 428 -21.90 -0.64 -0.57
N PHE A 429 -21.35 0.00 -1.60
CA PHE A 429 -22.07 0.48 -2.78
C PHE A 429 -21.19 0.26 -4.03
N GLN A 430 -21.80 0.22 -5.21
CA GLN A 430 -21.10 -0.14 -6.46
C GLN A 430 -20.84 1.07 -7.36
N HIS A 431 -21.87 1.88 -7.63
CA HIS A 431 -21.79 2.96 -8.63
C HIS A 431 -21.01 4.18 -8.10
N THR A 432 -20.44 4.95 -9.02
CA THR A 432 -19.62 6.13 -8.73
C THR A 432 -20.43 7.42 -8.72
N ASP A 433 -21.68 7.36 -8.26
CA ASP A 433 -22.61 8.48 -8.20
C ASP A 433 -23.04 8.79 -6.75
N ASN A 434 -23.63 9.97 -6.58
CA ASN A 434 -24.07 10.45 -5.29
C ASN A 434 -25.17 9.59 -4.66
N MET A 435 -26.07 9.03 -5.44
CA MET A 435 -27.17 8.21 -4.94
C MET A 435 -26.67 6.90 -4.33
N ALA A 436 -25.63 6.33 -4.93
CA ALA A 436 -25.01 5.09 -4.45
C ALA A 436 -24.37 5.27 -3.06
N ILE A 437 -23.54 6.27 -2.88
CA ILE A 437 -22.92 6.55 -1.57
C ILE A 437 -23.95 7.00 -0.53
N GLU A 438 -24.97 7.80 -0.93
CA GLU A 438 -26.07 8.15 -0.05
C GLU A 438 -26.82 6.93 0.45
N SER A 439 -27.12 5.96 -0.43
CA SER A 439 -27.80 4.73 -0.06
C SER A 439 -27.05 3.97 1.05
N ALA A 440 -25.75 3.83 0.93
CA ALA A 440 -24.91 3.15 1.95
C ALA A 440 -24.83 3.96 3.24
N LEU A 441 -24.52 5.27 3.16
CA LEU A 441 -24.48 6.16 4.33
C LEU A 441 -25.82 6.26 5.04
N LYS A 442 -26.92 6.35 4.31
CA LYS A 442 -28.27 6.37 4.88
C LYS A 442 -28.55 5.14 5.74
N ARG A 443 -28.17 3.95 5.25
CA ARG A 443 -28.36 2.68 5.98
C ARG A 443 -27.50 2.66 7.23
N ALA A 444 -26.23 3.08 7.14
CA ALA A 444 -25.31 3.14 8.26
C ALA A 444 -25.77 4.13 9.34
N LEU A 445 -26.14 5.35 8.95
CA LEU A 445 -26.64 6.38 9.86
C LEU A 445 -27.97 5.99 10.52
N ARG A 446 -28.90 5.39 9.76
CA ARG A 446 -30.14 4.86 10.33
C ARG A 446 -29.87 3.78 11.38
N LEU A 447 -28.95 2.87 11.13
CA LEU A 447 -28.61 1.85 12.11
C LEU A 447 -28.08 2.50 13.39
N TRP A 448 -27.24 3.52 13.27
CA TRP A 448 -26.67 4.22 14.42
C TRP A 448 -27.75 4.97 15.23
N PHE A 449 -28.64 5.74 14.57
CA PHE A 449 -29.67 6.55 15.23
C PHE A 449 -30.82 5.71 15.76
N ASP A 450 -31.35 4.80 14.93
CA ASP A 450 -32.59 4.09 15.23
C ASP A 450 -32.35 2.80 16.04
N HIS A 451 -31.16 2.19 15.88
CA HIS A 451 -30.83 0.89 16.47
C HIS A 451 -29.39 0.84 17.04
N PRO A 452 -29.01 1.67 18.01
CA PRO A 452 -27.64 1.79 18.51
C PRO A 452 -27.07 0.48 19.06
N ALA A 453 -27.89 -0.39 19.62
CA ALA A 453 -27.44 -1.71 20.08
C ALA A 453 -27.00 -2.62 18.92
N TRP A 454 -27.66 -2.53 17.78
CA TRP A 454 -27.30 -3.27 16.58
C TRP A 454 -26.03 -2.69 15.93
N PHE A 455 -25.89 -1.36 15.95
CA PHE A 455 -24.66 -0.72 15.49
C PHE A 455 -23.46 -1.15 16.34
N ARG A 456 -23.62 -1.22 17.67
CA ARG A 456 -22.57 -1.72 18.58
C ARG A 456 -22.21 -3.18 18.28
N ARG A 457 -23.17 -4.05 17.98
CA ARG A 457 -22.88 -5.44 17.57
C ARG A 457 -22.09 -5.49 16.26
N LEU A 458 -22.44 -4.68 15.27
CA LEU A 458 -21.71 -4.59 14.00
C LEU A 458 -20.26 -4.14 14.23
N LEU A 459 -20.06 -3.10 15.03
CA LEU A 459 -18.75 -2.59 15.43
C LEU A 459 -17.92 -3.68 16.14
N THR A 460 -18.49 -4.38 17.10
CA THR A 460 -17.80 -5.46 17.82
C THR A 460 -17.42 -6.62 16.90
N ALA A 461 -18.32 -7.04 16.00
CA ALA A 461 -18.04 -8.07 15.01
C ALA A 461 -16.91 -7.64 14.07
N SER A 462 -16.88 -6.36 13.67
CA SER A 462 -15.80 -5.80 12.85
C SER A 462 -14.43 -5.92 13.53
N MET A 463 -14.33 -5.60 14.80
CA MET A 463 -13.09 -5.70 15.59
C MET A 463 -12.60 -7.16 15.76
N GLN A 464 -13.49 -8.12 15.71
CA GLN A 464 -13.18 -9.55 15.84
C GLN A 464 -12.72 -10.20 14.51
N SER A 465 -12.88 -9.50 13.37
CA SER A 465 -12.37 -9.95 12.07
C SER A 465 -10.85 -9.98 12.09
N ASP A 466 -10.24 -11.10 11.72
CA ASP A 466 -8.77 -11.20 11.59
C ASP A 466 -8.31 -10.65 10.24
N ASN A 467 -7.84 -9.41 10.24
CA ASN A 467 -7.20 -8.75 9.11
C ASN A 467 -5.67 -8.64 9.29
N SER A 468 -5.08 -9.43 10.19
CA SER A 468 -3.63 -9.45 10.42
C SER A 468 -2.86 -10.14 9.27
N TRP A 469 -1.54 -10.13 9.36
CA TRP A 469 -0.66 -10.86 8.45
C TRP A 469 -0.71 -12.40 8.60
N ASN A 470 -1.45 -12.94 9.56
CA ASN A 470 -1.49 -14.37 9.85
C ASN A 470 -1.92 -15.22 8.62
N HIS A 471 -3.03 -14.85 7.97
CA HIS A 471 -3.50 -15.57 6.77
C HIS A 471 -2.63 -15.26 5.54
N PRO A 472 -2.37 -13.99 5.18
CA PRO A 472 -1.50 -13.65 4.04
C PRO A 472 -0.10 -14.26 4.12
N GLY A 473 0.50 -14.29 5.31
CA GLY A 473 1.82 -14.91 5.51
C GLY A 473 1.86 -16.40 5.15
N ARG A 474 0.79 -17.16 5.44
CA ARG A 474 0.68 -18.58 5.00
C ARG A 474 0.57 -18.70 3.49
N GLU A 475 -0.21 -17.82 2.85
CA GLU A 475 -0.37 -17.81 1.41
C GLU A 475 0.96 -17.52 0.69
N TYR A 476 1.69 -16.50 1.14
CA TYR A 476 3.03 -16.20 0.60
C TYR A 476 4.01 -17.35 0.78
N LEU A 477 4.01 -18.03 1.94
CA LEU A 477 4.83 -19.21 2.15
C LEU A 477 4.44 -20.37 1.23
N SER A 478 3.16 -20.53 0.93
CA SER A 478 2.71 -21.51 -0.06
C SER A 478 3.27 -21.19 -1.45
N VAL A 479 3.20 -19.92 -1.87
CA VAL A 479 3.80 -19.45 -3.13
C VAL A 479 5.30 -19.75 -3.17
N TYR A 480 6.04 -19.40 -2.13
CA TYR A 480 7.50 -19.61 -2.10
C TYR A 480 7.87 -21.10 -2.17
N ARG A 481 7.11 -21.98 -1.51
CA ARG A 481 7.31 -23.42 -1.61
C ARG A 481 7.04 -23.95 -3.02
N GLN A 482 5.97 -23.49 -3.66
CA GLN A 482 5.62 -23.90 -5.02
C GLN A 482 6.72 -23.55 -6.03
N ILE A 483 7.24 -22.30 -6.01
CA ILE A 483 8.27 -21.89 -6.96
C ILE A 483 9.64 -22.51 -6.70
N ARG A 484 9.93 -22.97 -5.46
CA ARG A 484 11.19 -23.64 -5.15
C ARG A 484 11.24 -25.08 -5.65
N VAL A 485 10.10 -25.72 -5.81
CA VAL A 485 9.99 -27.13 -6.25
C VAL A 485 9.84 -27.21 -7.77
N ALA A 486 9.34 -26.16 -8.41
CA ALA A 486 9.23 -26.04 -9.85
C ALA A 486 10.57 -25.69 -10.49
#